data_874ec4857454dfba9f816d494c569764
#
_entry.id   874ec4857454dfba9f816d494c569764
#
_cell.length_a   1.000
_cell.length_b   1.000
_cell.length_c   1.000
_cell.angle_alpha   90.00
_cell.angle_beta   90.00
_cell.angle_gamma   90.00
#
_symmetry.space_group_name_H-M   'P 1'
#
loop_
_entity.id
_entity.type
_entity.pdbx_description
1 polymer ?
#
loop_
_entity_poly.entity_id
_entity_poly.type
_entity_poly.pdbx_seq_one_letter_code
_entity_poly.pdbx_strand_id
1 'polypeptide(L)'
;LADTHIRLLHDYLDSHECFPTVAIEGGVCYFRWDKDCIDKCKFISHSNGVVNVTERYLSENSSGIVIRDAGSLSILEKTKSEDNFSKLVSPRNLFKVEIEKLREQEKENGIKVFGRYNRGRGNQFLDNYITKDIRAERFLGKWKVFVSKADGAAGQLGNPIPARIIGKAELGDPFTICTETFLAVGPFNSRQETVNVMKYFTTKFFRFLVGVRKLK
;
A
#
# COMPACT_ATOMS: atom_id res chain seq x y z
N LEU A 1 6.28 -1.98 -16.85
CA LEU A 1 5.57 -2.70 -17.94
C LEU A 1 5.12 -1.74 -19.04
N ALA A 2 6.07 -1.00 -19.60
CA ALA A 2 5.84 -0.19 -20.80
C ALA A 2 6.04 -1.02 -22.10
N ASP A 3 6.27 -2.32 -21.96
CA ASP A 3 6.52 -3.21 -23.09
C ASP A 3 5.20 -3.56 -23.79
N THR A 4 5.08 -3.14 -25.03
CA THR A 4 3.92 -3.36 -25.89
C THR A 4 4.02 -4.62 -26.75
N HIS A 5 5.11 -5.39 -26.61
CA HIS A 5 5.35 -6.62 -27.36
C HIS A 5 4.73 -7.87 -26.72
N ILE A 6 4.15 -7.75 -25.50
CA ILE A 6 3.44 -8.86 -24.85
C ILE A 6 2.09 -9.04 -25.53
N ARG A 7 1.93 -10.14 -26.28
CA ARG A 7 0.75 -10.44 -27.10
C ARG A 7 -0.32 -11.23 -26.37
N LEU A 8 0.10 -12.08 -25.45
CA LEU A 8 -0.77 -12.94 -24.64
C LEU A 8 -0.21 -12.96 -23.23
N LEU A 9 -1.07 -12.77 -22.25
CA LEU A 9 -0.73 -12.92 -20.85
C LEU A 9 -1.84 -13.68 -20.14
N HIS A 10 -1.46 -14.81 -19.52
CA HIS A 10 -2.29 -15.51 -18.55
C HIS A 10 -1.88 -15.12 -17.15
N ASP A 11 -2.85 -14.72 -16.32
CA ASP A 11 -2.64 -14.28 -14.97
C ASP A 11 -3.52 -15.08 -14.00
N TYR A 12 -2.89 -15.78 -13.07
CA TYR A 12 -3.51 -16.58 -12.04
C TYR A 12 -3.35 -15.87 -10.69
N LEU A 13 -4.44 -15.41 -10.11
CA LEU A 13 -4.43 -14.76 -8.79
C LEU A 13 -4.05 -15.74 -7.68
N ASP A 14 -4.55 -16.97 -7.79
CA ASP A 14 -4.15 -18.09 -6.95
C ASP A 14 -3.21 -19.01 -7.74
N SER A 15 -2.00 -19.19 -7.25
CA SER A 15 -1.01 -20.08 -7.86
C SER A 15 -1.46 -21.52 -7.96
N HIS A 16 -2.35 -21.98 -7.07
CA HIS A 16 -2.87 -23.34 -7.07
C HIS A 16 -3.75 -23.66 -8.30
N GLU A 17 -4.34 -22.63 -8.93
CA GLU A 17 -5.07 -22.82 -10.19
C GLU A 17 -4.13 -23.18 -11.37
N CYS A 18 -2.83 -22.85 -11.25
CA CYS A 18 -1.81 -23.19 -12.23
C CYS A 18 -0.90 -24.33 -11.76
N PHE A 19 -0.50 -24.30 -10.50
CA PHE A 19 0.36 -25.29 -9.85
C PHE A 19 -0.28 -25.80 -8.55
N PRO A 20 -1.09 -26.87 -8.60
CA PRO A 20 -1.91 -27.30 -7.46
C PRO A 20 -1.16 -27.59 -6.15
N THR A 21 0.13 -27.92 -6.24
CA THR A 21 0.95 -28.31 -5.08
C THR A 21 1.88 -27.19 -4.59
N VAL A 22 1.90 -26.01 -5.24
CA VAL A 22 2.87 -24.95 -4.95
C VAL A 22 2.16 -23.66 -4.60
N ALA A 23 2.35 -23.17 -3.38
CA ALA A 23 1.87 -21.86 -2.96
C ALA A 23 2.90 -20.79 -3.33
N ILE A 24 2.53 -19.87 -4.23
CA ILE A 24 3.35 -18.72 -4.63
C ILE A 24 2.59 -17.45 -4.27
N GLU A 25 3.17 -16.65 -3.37
CA GLU A 25 2.60 -15.36 -3.00
C GLU A 25 2.55 -14.41 -4.20
N GLY A 26 1.39 -13.75 -4.38
CA GLY A 26 1.18 -12.81 -5.49
C GLY A 26 0.64 -13.45 -6.77
N GLY A 27 0.49 -14.79 -6.80
CA GLY A 27 0.02 -15.53 -7.96
C GLY A 27 1.12 -15.80 -9.00
N VAL A 28 0.69 -16.27 -10.16
CA VAL A 28 1.60 -16.67 -11.25
C VAL A 28 1.08 -16.11 -12.55
N CYS A 29 1.99 -15.70 -13.42
CA CYS A 29 1.63 -15.37 -14.80
C CYS A 29 2.61 -15.98 -15.79
N TYR A 30 2.13 -16.26 -17.00
CA TYR A 30 2.99 -16.56 -18.14
C TYR A 30 2.49 -15.77 -19.36
N PHE A 31 3.41 -15.48 -20.30
CA PHE A 31 3.11 -14.61 -21.42
C PHE A 31 3.84 -15.05 -22.69
N ARG A 32 3.30 -14.63 -23.83
CA ARG A 32 3.98 -14.68 -25.11
C ARG A 32 4.44 -13.28 -25.51
N TRP A 33 5.73 -13.14 -25.73
CA TRP A 33 6.36 -11.94 -26.23
C TRP A 33 6.69 -12.10 -27.72
N ASP A 34 6.49 -11.04 -28.49
CA ASP A 34 6.70 -11.04 -29.94
C ASP A 34 7.36 -9.72 -30.34
N LYS A 35 8.63 -9.78 -30.77
CA LYS A 35 9.44 -8.60 -31.05
C LYS A 35 8.93 -7.79 -32.25
N ASP A 36 8.22 -8.45 -33.19
CA ASP A 36 7.79 -7.84 -34.44
C ASP A 36 6.36 -7.28 -34.38
N CYS A 37 5.71 -7.40 -33.21
CA CYS A 37 4.34 -7.01 -33.02
C CYS A 37 4.16 -6.05 -31.87
N ILE A 38 3.70 -4.82 -32.15
CA ILE A 38 3.36 -3.81 -31.17
C ILE A 38 1.84 -3.59 -31.25
N ASP A 39 1.09 -4.18 -30.31
CA ASP A 39 -0.36 -4.08 -30.28
C ASP A 39 -0.91 -4.40 -28.88
N LYS A 40 -2.24 -4.40 -28.74
CA LYS A 40 -2.93 -4.82 -27.52
C LYS A 40 -2.57 -6.25 -27.12
N CYS A 41 -2.47 -6.46 -25.82
CA CYS A 41 -2.28 -7.77 -25.22
C CYS A 41 -3.64 -8.45 -25.05
N LYS A 42 -3.76 -9.70 -25.47
CA LYS A 42 -4.85 -10.58 -25.01
C LYS A 42 -4.57 -10.99 -23.58
N PHE A 43 -5.22 -10.33 -22.64
CA PHE A 43 -5.08 -10.57 -21.19
C PHE A 43 -6.15 -11.55 -20.73
N ILE A 44 -5.74 -12.66 -20.15
CA ILE A 44 -6.60 -13.74 -19.66
C ILE A 44 -6.36 -13.87 -18.16
N SER A 45 -7.32 -13.45 -17.36
CA SER A 45 -7.26 -13.60 -15.91
C SER A 45 -8.04 -14.81 -15.43
N HIS A 46 -7.44 -15.56 -14.52
CA HIS A 46 -8.00 -16.72 -13.86
C HIS A 46 -8.21 -16.41 -12.38
N SER A 47 -9.43 -16.61 -11.88
CA SER A 47 -9.75 -16.37 -10.48
C SER A 47 -10.97 -17.20 -10.05
N ASN A 48 -10.81 -18.07 -9.07
CA ASN A 48 -11.86 -18.93 -8.52
C ASN A 48 -12.60 -19.75 -9.61
N GLY A 49 -11.85 -20.30 -10.56
CA GLY A 49 -12.40 -21.06 -11.68
C GLY A 49 -13.08 -20.22 -12.77
N VAL A 50 -13.11 -18.89 -12.63
CA VAL A 50 -13.65 -17.97 -13.64
C VAL A 50 -12.51 -17.46 -14.51
N VAL A 51 -12.72 -17.52 -15.83
CA VAL A 51 -11.79 -17.03 -16.83
C VAL A 51 -12.36 -15.77 -17.50
N ASN A 52 -11.65 -14.66 -17.40
CA ASN A 52 -12.00 -13.41 -18.08
C ASN A 52 -10.96 -13.11 -19.16
N VAL A 53 -11.43 -12.75 -20.35
CA VAL A 53 -10.58 -12.41 -21.50
C VAL A 53 -10.82 -10.96 -21.89
N THR A 54 -9.74 -10.18 -21.99
CA THR A 54 -9.79 -8.77 -22.44
C THR A 54 -8.65 -8.51 -23.41
N GLU A 55 -8.85 -7.58 -24.35
CA GLU A 55 -7.79 -7.06 -25.21
C GLU A 55 -7.49 -5.62 -24.84
N ARG A 56 -6.26 -5.36 -24.36
CA ARG A 56 -5.89 -4.04 -23.85
C ARG A 56 -4.37 -3.82 -23.86
N TYR A 57 -3.96 -2.57 -23.74
CA TYR A 57 -2.58 -2.25 -23.41
C TYR A 57 -2.35 -2.46 -21.90
N LEU A 58 -1.27 -3.13 -21.52
CA LEU A 58 -0.97 -3.43 -20.12
C LEU A 58 -0.62 -2.18 -19.30
N SER A 59 -0.23 -1.09 -19.97
CA SER A 59 0.19 0.18 -19.37
C SER A 59 -0.88 1.28 -19.40
N GLU A 60 -2.14 0.97 -19.69
CA GLU A 60 -3.23 1.96 -19.90
C GLU A 60 -3.41 2.96 -18.73
N ASN A 61 -3.04 2.58 -17.52
CA ASN A 61 -3.33 3.38 -16.33
C ASN A 61 -2.19 4.30 -15.86
N SER A 62 -1.11 4.44 -16.63
CA SER A 62 0.08 5.26 -16.30
C SER A 62 0.71 4.99 -14.90
N SER A 63 0.24 4.00 -14.16
CA SER A 63 0.73 3.70 -12.80
C SER A 63 1.98 2.81 -12.77
N GLY A 64 2.39 2.26 -13.93
CA GLY A 64 3.45 1.27 -14.03
C GLY A 64 3.09 -0.11 -13.46
N ILE A 65 1.84 -0.31 -13.06
CA ILE A 65 1.32 -1.55 -12.49
C ILE A 65 0.22 -2.08 -13.41
N VAL A 66 0.25 -3.36 -13.75
CA VAL A 66 -0.85 -4.01 -14.47
C VAL A 66 -2.02 -4.19 -13.51
N ILE A 67 -3.16 -3.58 -13.84
CA ILE A 67 -4.39 -3.80 -13.09
C ILE A 67 -4.96 -5.15 -13.53
N ARG A 68 -5.01 -6.10 -12.62
CA ARG A 68 -5.35 -7.50 -12.91
C ARG A 68 -6.84 -7.70 -13.19
N ASP A 69 -7.70 -6.95 -12.50
CA ASP A 69 -9.14 -6.96 -12.72
C ASP A 69 -9.55 -5.91 -13.74
N ALA A 70 -10.05 -6.35 -14.90
CA ALA A 70 -10.49 -5.47 -15.97
C ALA A 70 -11.67 -4.56 -15.57
N GLY A 71 -12.57 -5.03 -14.71
CA GLY A 71 -13.69 -4.23 -14.21
C GLY A 71 -13.23 -3.01 -13.40
N SER A 72 -12.09 -3.11 -12.76
CA SER A 72 -11.49 -2.01 -11.99
C SER A 72 -10.98 -0.86 -12.86
N LEU A 73 -10.62 -1.10 -14.11
CA LEU A 73 -10.05 -0.07 -15.00
C LEU A 73 -11.02 1.10 -15.20
N SER A 74 -12.29 0.82 -15.47
CA SER A 74 -13.30 1.87 -15.68
C SER A 74 -13.51 2.74 -14.42
N ILE A 75 -13.41 2.15 -13.24
CA ILE A 75 -13.52 2.87 -11.96
C ILE A 75 -12.29 3.75 -11.75
N LEU A 76 -11.09 3.20 -12.02
CA LEU A 76 -9.85 3.95 -11.89
C LEU A 76 -9.80 5.14 -12.84
N GLU A 77 -10.27 4.99 -14.09
CA GLU A 77 -10.33 6.08 -15.06
C GLU A 77 -11.26 7.22 -14.58
N LYS A 78 -12.44 6.87 -14.06
CA LYS A 78 -13.39 7.85 -13.52
C LYS A 78 -12.87 8.59 -12.28
N THR A 79 -11.92 8.00 -11.56
CA THR A 79 -11.35 8.57 -10.34
C THR A 79 -9.97 9.21 -10.54
N LYS A 80 -9.49 9.24 -11.77
CA LYS A 80 -8.21 9.85 -12.13
C LYS A 80 -8.26 11.36 -11.86
N SER A 81 -7.27 11.85 -11.14
CA SER A 81 -7.14 13.28 -10.80
C SER A 81 -5.66 13.65 -10.74
N GLU A 82 -5.34 14.85 -11.19
CA GLU A 82 -4.00 15.44 -11.04
C GLU A 82 -3.69 15.73 -9.57
N ASP A 83 -4.72 16.13 -8.81
CA ASP A 83 -4.63 16.37 -7.38
C ASP A 83 -5.09 15.13 -6.60
N ASN A 84 -4.22 14.14 -6.55
CA ASN A 84 -4.52 12.85 -5.96
C ASN A 84 -3.99 12.71 -4.53
N PHE A 85 -4.53 11.75 -3.81
CA PHE A 85 -4.22 11.48 -2.41
C PHE A 85 -2.75 11.15 -2.14
N SER A 86 -2.00 10.70 -3.13
CA SER A 86 -0.58 10.35 -2.95
C SER A 86 0.29 11.52 -2.51
N LYS A 87 -0.12 12.76 -2.83
CA LYS A 87 0.57 13.99 -2.40
C LYS A 87 0.58 14.18 -0.88
N LEU A 88 -0.38 13.57 -0.19
CA LEU A 88 -0.49 13.58 1.27
C LEU A 88 0.33 12.47 1.93
N VAL A 89 0.78 11.47 1.19
CA VAL A 89 1.52 10.34 1.74
C VAL A 89 3.01 10.66 1.80
N SER A 90 3.60 10.49 2.98
CA SER A 90 5.02 10.75 3.18
C SER A 90 5.91 9.74 2.43
N PRO A 91 7.15 10.10 2.11
CA PRO A 91 8.16 9.12 1.76
C PRO A 91 8.41 8.16 2.94
N ARG A 92 9.07 7.04 2.62
CA ARG A 92 9.52 6.08 3.65
C ARG A 92 10.49 6.73 4.61
N ASN A 93 10.41 6.32 5.88
CA ASN A 93 11.32 6.79 6.94
C ASN A 93 11.44 8.32 7.00
N LEU A 94 10.28 8.99 6.94
CA LEU A 94 10.20 10.46 6.93
C LEU A 94 10.97 11.09 8.09
N PHE A 95 10.82 10.52 9.29
CA PHE A 95 11.41 11.06 10.54
C PHE A 95 12.78 10.47 10.88
N LYS A 96 13.28 9.54 10.06
CA LYS A 96 14.57 8.84 10.25
C LYS A 96 14.73 8.19 11.62
N VAL A 97 13.64 7.65 12.14
CA VAL A 97 13.60 6.94 13.41
C VAL A 97 13.69 5.43 13.19
N GLU A 98 14.72 4.82 13.77
CA GLU A 98 14.94 3.38 13.75
C GLU A 98 14.56 2.76 15.11
N ILE A 99 13.83 1.65 15.09
CA ILE A 99 13.33 0.99 16.33
C ILE A 99 14.46 0.58 17.25
N GLU A 100 15.57 0.14 16.71
CA GLU A 100 16.73 -0.34 17.48
C GLU A 100 17.36 0.78 18.30
N LYS A 101 17.39 1.99 17.75
CA LYS A 101 17.91 3.18 18.43
C LYS A 101 16.98 3.74 19.50
N LEU A 102 15.69 3.38 19.48
CA LEU A 102 14.71 3.83 20.48
C LEU A 102 14.90 3.16 21.85
N ARG A 103 15.44 1.95 21.90
CA ARG A 103 15.62 1.19 23.14
C ARG A 103 16.69 1.76 24.08
N GLU A 104 17.56 2.61 23.55
CA GLU A 104 18.73 3.12 24.29
C GLU A 104 18.56 4.54 24.82
N GLN A 105 17.45 5.25 24.50
CA GLN A 105 17.33 6.68 24.78
C GLN A 105 15.94 7.10 25.30
N GLU A 106 15.45 6.47 26.35
CA GLU A 106 14.34 7.05 27.14
C GLU A 106 14.86 8.26 27.90
N LYS A 107 14.57 9.47 27.41
CA LYS A 107 14.94 10.72 28.08
C LYS A 107 13.70 11.58 28.34
N GLU A 108 13.67 12.20 29.49
CA GLU A 108 12.67 13.22 29.85
C GLU A 108 12.65 14.35 28.79
N ASN A 109 11.46 14.82 28.41
CA ASN A 109 11.23 15.86 27.40
C ASN A 109 11.45 15.45 25.91
N GLY A 110 11.23 14.21 25.56
CA GLY A 110 11.27 13.72 24.19
C GLY A 110 9.95 13.88 23.44
N ILE A 111 10.02 13.64 22.14
CA ILE A 111 8.87 13.58 21.23
C ILE A 111 8.23 12.19 21.32
N LYS A 112 6.90 12.11 21.26
CA LYS A 112 6.19 10.83 21.18
C LYS A 112 6.47 10.13 19.87
N VAL A 113 6.81 8.85 19.92
CA VAL A 113 7.10 8.03 18.74
C VAL A 113 6.11 6.87 18.64
N PHE A 114 5.41 6.79 17.52
CA PHE A 114 4.56 5.66 17.19
C PHE A 114 5.36 4.56 16.49
N GLY A 115 5.30 3.35 17.03
CA GLY A 115 6.07 2.23 16.47
C GLY A 115 5.59 0.87 16.94
N ARG A 116 6.22 -0.17 16.39
CA ARG A 116 6.00 -1.57 16.77
C ARG A 116 7.21 -2.08 17.54
N TYR A 117 7.17 -2.03 18.86
CA TYR A 117 8.33 -2.22 19.72
C TYR A 117 8.63 -3.65 20.15
N ASN A 118 7.63 -4.53 20.19
CA ASN A 118 7.82 -5.91 20.58
C ASN A 118 7.01 -6.86 19.72
N ARG A 119 7.58 -8.00 19.37
CA ARG A 119 6.83 -9.11 18.79
C ARG A 119 5.76 -9.52 19.79
N GLY A 120 4.48 -9.25 19.48
CA GLY A 120 3.33 -9.62 20.29
C GLY A 120 2.59 -8.51 21.03
N ARG A 121 3.18 -7.32 21.27
CA ARG A 121 2.50 -6.21 21.96
C ARG A 121 1.78 -5.21 21.08
N GLY A 122 1.86 -5.37 19.75
CA GLY A 122 1.20 -4.47 18.81
C GLY A 122 1.89 -3.12 18.62
N ASN A 123 1.15 -2.20 18.04
CA ASN A 123 1.62 -0.84 17.80
C ASN A 123 1.28 0.05 19.00
N GLN A 124 2.21 0.86 19.43
CA GLN A 124 2.05 1.76 20.58
C GLN A 124 2.84 3.05 20.41
N PHE A 125 2.47 4.08 21.17
CA PHE A 125 3.29 5.26 21.35
C PHE A 125 4.30 5.02 22.48
N LEU A 126 5.54 5.46 22.25
CA LEU A 126 6.52 5.67 23.30
C LEU A 126 6.69 7.16 23.55
N ASP A 127 6.76 7.51 24.82
CA ASP A 127 7.06 8.87 25.26
C ASP A 127 8.58 9.07 25.26
N ASN A 128 8.99 10.34 25.12
CA ASN A 128 10.33 10.81 25.45
C ASN A 128 11.48 10.41 24.52
N TYR A 129 11.21 10.31 23.20
CA TYR A 129 12.28 10.17 22.23
C TYR A 129 12.83 11.53 21.77
N ILE A 130 14.15 11.69 21.81
CA ILE A 130 14.83 12.87 21.26
C ILE A 130 15.48 12.48 19.94
N THR A 131 15.04 13.10 18.85
CA THR A 131 15.72 13.02 17.55
C THR A 131 16.47 14.33 17.29
N LYS A 132 17.74 14.21 16.90
CA LYS A 132 18.58 15.36 16.58
C LYS A 132 18.38 15.86 15.15
N ASP A 133 17.73 15.07 14.30
CA ASP A 133 17.63 15.33 12.84
C ASP A 133 16.19 15.14 12.37
N ILE A 134 15.32 16.10 12.71
CA ILE A 134 13.93 16.09 12.24
C ILE A 134 13.88 16.81 10.88
N ARG A 135 14.07 16.07 9.80
CA ARG A 135 13.95 16.62 8.43
C ARG A 135 12.52 16.91 7.99
N ALA A 136 11.55 16.68 8.82
CA ALA A 136 10.13 16.76 8.49
C ALA A 136 9.39 17.84 9.30
N GLU A 137 9.98 19.03 9.42
CA GLU A 137 9.40 20.16 10.16
C GLU A 137 7.94 20.43 9.77
N ARG A 138 7.61 20.31 8.48
CA ARG A 138 6.23 20.52 8.01
C ARG A 138 5.21 19.56 8.63
N PHE A 139 5.63 18.37 9.09
CA PHE A 139 4.77 17.39 9.73
C PHE A 139 4.79 17.47 11.25
N LEU A 140 5.86 17.98 11.86
CA LEU A 140 6.07 17.88 13.29
C LEU A 140 4.98 18.61 14.09
N GLY A 141 4.75 19.88 13.81
CA GLY A 141 3.73 20.71 14.49
C GLY A 141 2.30 20.55 13.98
N LYS A 142 2.04 19.54 13.15
CA LYS A 142 0.76 19.34 12.49
C LYS A 142 0.13 17.99 12.85
N TRP A 143 -1.18 17.92 12.66
CA TRP A 143 -1.92 16.67 12.75
C TRP A 143 -1.62 15.76 11.56
N LYS A 144 -1.62 14.46 11.76
CA LYS A 144 -1.31 13.45 10.74
C LYS A 144 -1.94 12.10 11.07
N VAL A 145 -1.96 11.21 10.10
CA VAL A 145 -2.37 9.81 10.30
C VAL A 145 -1.16 8.91 10.09
N PHE A 146 -0.95 7.96 10.98
CA PHE A 146 0.06 6.92 10.80
C PHE A 146 -0.59 5.65 10.26
N VAL A 147 -0.02 5.08 9.21
CA VAL A 147 -0.45 3.82 8.59
C VAL A 147 0.74 2.90 8.39
N SER A 148 0.55 1.60 8.57
CA SER A 148 1.60 0.63 8.30
C SER A 148 2.06 0.71 6.85
N LYS A 149 3.36 0.75 6.64
CA LYS A 149 3.99 0.70 5.31
C LYS A 149 3.69 -0.60 4.58
N ALA A 150 3.68 -1.71 5.32
CA ALA A 150 3.31 -3.03 4.83
C ALA A 150 2.28 -3.61 5.78
N ASP A 151 1.18 -4.08 5.23
CA ASP A 151 0.13 -4.78 5.95
C ASP A 151 -0.44 -5.85 5.05
N GLY A 152 -0.55 -7.04 5.58
CA GLY A 152 -1.01 -8.22 4.90
C GLY A 152 -0.58 -9.43 5.72
N ALA A 153 -1.31 -10.50 5.63
CA ALA A 153 -0.86 -11.77 6.18
C ALA A 153 0.11 -12.39 5.17
N ALA A 154 1.38 -12.44 5.50
CA ALA A 154 2.34 -13.22 4.74
C ALA A 154 1.83 -14.66 4.62
N GLY A 155 1.75 -15.19 3.39
CA GLY A 155 1.34 -16.57 3.13
C GLY A 155 -0.16 -16.88 3.24
N GLN A 156 -1.02 -15.91 3.48
CA GLN A 156 -2.48 -16.10 3.52
C GLN A 156 -3.19 -15.48 2.33
N LEU A 157 -2.87 -15.98 1.15
CA LEU A 157 -3.66 -15.77 -0.05
C LEU A 157 -4.76 -16.80 -0.10
N GLY A 158 -5.99 -16.29 0.07
CA GLY A 158 -7.15 -17.08 -0.31
C GLY A 158 -7.41 -18.33 0.54
N ASN A 159 -7.86 -18.16 1.71
CA ASN A 159 -8.87 -18.95 2.41
C ASN A 159 -8.65 -19.02 3.92
N PRO A 160 -9.65 -18.77 4.71
CA PRO A 160 -10.93 -18.08 4.49
C PRO A 160 -10.89 -16.60 4.88
N ILE A 161 -9.73 -16.06 5.26
CA ILE A 161 -9.60 -14.70 5.75
C ILE A 161 -9.08 -13.80 4.63
N PRO A 162 -9.89 -12.84 4.11
CA PRO A 162 -9.42 -11.91 3.10
C PRO A 162 -8.20 -11.15 3.61
N ALA A 163 -7.15 -11.08 2.79
CA ALA A 163 -5.95 -10.33 3.12
C ALA A 163 -6.30 -8.89 3.49
N ARG A 164 -5.67 -8.39 4.56
CA ARG A 164 -5.89 -7.02 5.01
C ARG A 164 -5.32 -6.05 3.99
N ILE A 165 -6.16 -5.22 3.40
CA ILE A 165 -5.75 -4.25 2.37
C ILE A 165 -4.94 -3.12 2.97
N ILE A 166 -5.38 -2.60 4.13
CA ILE A 166 -4.71 -1.56 4.90
C ILE A 166 -4.91 -1.82 6.38
N GLY A 167 -3.87 -1.60 7.18
CA GLY A 167 -3.91 -1.74 8.62
C GLY A 167 -4.74 -0.67 9.30
N LYS A 168 -4.90 -0.83 10.61
CA LYS A 168 -5.52 0.20 11.44
C LYS A 168 -4.70 1.48 11.34
N ALA A 169 -5.36 2.57 10.95
CA ALA A 169 -4.77 3.90 10.99
C ALA A 169 -4.72 4.41 12.44
N GLU A 170 -3.67 5.15 12.78
CA GLU A 170 -3.51 5.76 14.09
C GLU A 170 -3.41 7.27 13.99
N LEU A 171 -4.00 7.98 14.97
CA LEU A 171 -3.98 9.42 15.03
C LEU A 171 -2.59 9.90 15.51
N GLY A 172 -1.97 10.77 14.75
CA GLY A 172 -0.72 11.45 15.12
C GLY A 172 -1.00 12.90 15.51
N ASP A 173 -0.91 13.19 16.78
CA ASP A 173 -1.02 14.54 17.34
C ASP A 173 0.15 15.42 16.86
N PRO A 174 0.06 16.76 16.98
CA PRO A 174 1.22 17.63 16.87
C PRO A 174 2.35 17.14 17.79
N PHE A 175 3.59 17.29 17.33
CA PHE A 175 4.80 16.83 18.02
C PHE A 175 4.87 15.31 18.28
N THR A 176 4.20 14.51 17.43
CA THR A 176 4.40 13.08 17.36
C THR A 176 5.05 12.68 16.05
N ILE A 177 5.83 11.61 16.06
CA ILE A 177 6.52 11.05 14.89
C ILE A 177 6.27 9.54 14.83
N CYS A 178 6.71 8.88 13.76
CA CYS A 178 6.63 7.41 13.67
C CYS A 178 7.95 6.80 13.21
N THR A 179 8.10 5.51 13.49
CA THR A 179 9.23 4.72 13.01
C THR A 179 9.13 4.43 11.52
N GLU A 180 10.19 3.89 10.94
CA GLU A 180 10.29 3.51 9.53
C GLU A 180 9.23 2.49 9.05
N THR A 181 8.60 1.77 9.99
CA THR A 181 7.55 0.78 9.70
C THR A 181 6.21 1.42 9.34
N PHE A 182 6.09 2.75 9.54
CA PHE A 182 4.89 3.52 9.25
C PHE A 182 5.14 4.62 8.22
N LEU A 183 4.08 5.01 7.54
CA LEU A 183 4.00 6.22 6.72
C LEU A 183 3.15 7.25 7.47
N ALA A 184 3.50 8.52 7.32
CA ALA A 184 2.66 9.63 7.76
C ALA A 184 1.82 10.14 6.58
N VAL A 185 0.54 10.34 6.82
CA VAL A 185 -0.39 10.95 5.86
C VAL A 185 -0.83 12.31 6.39
N GLY A 186 -0.67 13.33 5.60
CA GLY A 186 -0.90 14.75 5.96
C GLY A 186 0.16 15.65 5.33
N PRO A 187 0.51 16.78 5.95
CA PRO A 187 0.02 17.29 7.25
C PRO A 187 -1.37 17.91 7.18
N PHE A 188 -2.09 17.89 8.30
CA PHE A 188 -3.41 18.50 8.45
C PHE A 188 -3.39 19.62 9.47
N ASN A 189 -4.31 20.59 9.34
CA ASN A 189 -4.37 21.73 10.24
C ASN A 189 -5.23 21.46 11.48
N SER A 190 -6.12 20.49 11.43
CA SER A 190 -7.01 20.18 12.54
C SER A 190 -7.11 18.67 12.83
N ARG A 191 -7.46 18.35 14.07
CA ARG A 191 -7.80 16.99 14.48
C ARG A 191 -9.00 16.44 13.69
N GLN A 192 -9.97 17.31 13.36
CA GLN A 192 -11.17 16.89 12.64
C GLN A 192 -10.85 16.42 11.22
N GLU A 193 -9.99 17.14 10.48
CA GLU A 193 -9.52 16.71 9.16
C GLU A 193 -8.84 15.33 9.22
N THR A 194 -7.99 15.15 10.21
CA THR A 194 -7.26 13.89 10.41
C THR A 194 -8.22 12.72 10.68
N VAL A 195 -9.21 12.93 11.56
CA VAL A 195 -10.25 11.92 11.86
C VAL A 195 -11.09 11.61 10.60
N ASN A 196 -11.38 12.60 9.78
CA ASN A 196 -12.10 12.40 8.53
C ASN A 196 -11.30 11.53 7.55
N VAL A 197 -9.99 11.74 7.45
CA VAL A 197 -9.10 10.89 6.65
C VAL A 197 -9.04 9.47 7.20
N MET A 198 -8.97 9.29 8.51
CA MET A 198 -9.03 7.96 9.12
C MET A 198 -10.34 7.23 8.79
N LYS A 199 -11.48 7.94 8.83
CA LYS A 199 -12.79 7.41 8.40
C LYS A 199 -12.78 7.06 6.92
N TYR A 200 -12.19 7.90 6.07
CA TYR A 200 -12.07 7.64 4.64
C TYR A 200 -11.32 6.33 4.37
N PHE A 201 -10.26 6.01 5.13
CA PHE A 201 -9.51 4.75 5.01
C PHE A 201 -10.35 3.50 5.31
N THR A 202 -11.44 3.64 6.04
CA THR A 202 -12.36 2.53 6.32
C THR A 202 -13.42 2.31 5.24
N THR A 203 -13.56 3.25 4.29
CA THR A 203 -14.56 3.14 3.23
C THR A 203 -14.23 2.02 2.25
N LYS A 204 -15.27 1.38 1.71
CA LYS A 204 -15.12 0.36 0.66
C LYS A 204 -14.42 0.93 -0.57
N PHE A 205 -14.70 2.18 -0.92
CA PHE A 205 -14.12 2.85 -2.07
C PHE A 205 -12.60 3.03 -1.94
N PHE A 206 -12.12 3.62 -0.82
CA PHE A 206 -10.68 3.78 -0.60
C PHE A 206 -9.97 2.42 -0.56
N ARG A 207 -10.53 1.45 0.16
CA ARG A 207 -9.97 0.10 0.26
C ARG A 207 -9.91 -0.60 -1.11
N PHE A 208 -10.92 -0.41 -1.95
CA PHE A 208 -10.89 -0.87 -3.34
C PHE A 208 -9.73 -0.24 -4.11
N LEU A 209 -9.58 1.10 -4.09
CA LEU A 209 -8.51 1.81 -4.80
C LEU A 209 -7.09 1.36 -4.36
N VAL A 210 -6.91 1.09 -3.08
CA VAL A 210 -5.65 0.54 -2.56
C VAL A 210 -5.47 -0.91 -3.00
N GLY A 211 -6.52 -1.72 -2.88
CA GLY A 211 -6.49 -3.15 -3.19
C GLY A 211 -6.10 -3.46 -4.63
N VAL A 212 -6.65 -2.72 -5.60
CA VAL A 212 -6.35 -2.94 -7.03
C VAL A 212 -4.91 -2.57 -7.42
N ARG A 213 -4.23 -1.78 -6.59
CA ARG A 213 -2.83 -1.36 -6.78
C ARG A 213 -1.85 -2.06 -5.84
N LYS A 214 -2.35 -2.77 -4.85
CA LYS A 214 -1.50 -3.45 -3.88
C LYS A 214 -0.87 -4.67 -4.54
N LEU A 215 0.45 -4.63 -4.69
CA LEU A 215 1.25 -5.82 -4.94
C LEU A 215 1.43 -6.52 -3.59
N LYS A 216 1.23 -7.80 -3.57
CA LYS A 216 1.43 -8.60 -2.36
C LYS A 216 2.89 -8.84 -2.11
#